data_3d856a201bc795fe95ab896f0284e3c4
#
_entry.id   3d856a201bc795fe95ab896f0284e3c4
#
_cell.length_a   1.000
_cell.length_b   1.000
_cell.length_c   1.000
_cell.angle_alpha   90.00
_cell.angle_beta   90.00
_cell.angle_gamma   90.00
#
_symmetry.space_group_name_H-M   'P 1'
#
loop_
_entity.id
_entity.type
_entity.pdbx_description
1 polymer ?
#
loop_
_entity_poly.entity_id
_entity_poly.type
_entity_poly.pdbx_seq_one_letter_code
_entity_poly.pdbx_strand_id
1 'polypeptide(L)'
;MVSDQSQDEAEQQPKIGRIPALIAAVAVVGIAIGAAAGLLTLMLYQVERFALGYIENAHESGPFNVPAIRRAISVTVGAAIAAVIWWLLRTRTTTVPSVKKAVGGALMPVWQTIVHVLLQIFIVGTGMSIGREVAPRELGAMFGQRFARWVRLDVKDTR
;
A
#
# COMPACT_ATOMS: atom_id res chain seq x y z
N MET A 1 13.67 -20.69 43.65
CA MET A 1 13.61 -19.47 42.88
C MET A 1 14.42 -19.47 41.58
N VAL A 2 15.04 -20.61 41.21
CA VAL A 2 15.86 -20.79 39.98
C VAL A 2 15.11 -21.61 38.93
N SER A 3 14.03 -22.30 39.30
CA SER A 3 13.27 -23.21 38.40
C SER A 3 12.23 -22.49 37.52
N ASP A 4 11.93 -21.23 37.76
CA ASP A 4 10.89 -20.48 37.02
C ASP A 4 11.46 -19.78 35.76
N GLN A 5 12.73 -19.39 35.80
CA GLN A 5 13.40 -18.76 34.65
C GLN A 5 13.72 -19.75 33.49
N SER A 6 13.94 -21.02 33.81
CA SER A 6 14.21 -22.03 32.79
C SER A 6 12.96 -22.48 31.99
N GLN A 7 11.77 -22.22 32.50
CA GLN A 7 10.51 -22.49 31.77
C GLN A 7 10.15 -21.35 30.81
N ASP A 8 10.46 -20.09 31.19
CA ASP A 8 10.25 -18.94 30.31
C ASP A 8 11.21 -18.91 29.13
N GLU A 9 12.44 -19.41 29.27
CA GLU A 9 13.41 -19.50 28.16
C GLU A 9 13.07 -20.62 27.16
N ALA A 10 12.44 -21.69 27.61
CA ALA A 10 12.02 -22.80 26.74
C ALA A 10 10.81 -22.45 25.85
N GLU A 11 9.99 -21.46 26.25
CA GLU A 11 8.81 -21.03 25.50
C GLU A 11 9.15 -20.02 24.39
N GLN A 12 10.35 -19.43 24.42
CA GLN A 12 10.81 -18.43 23.44
C GLN A 12 11.62 -18.98 22.27
N GLN A 13 11.91 -20.29 22.22
CA GLN A 13 12.58 -20.85 21.06
C GLN A 13 11.61 -20.97 19.87
N PRO A 14 11.83 -20.26 18.75
CA PRO A 14 11.03 -20.47 17.55
C PRO A 14 11.21 -21.91 17.12
N LYS A 15 10.13 -22.69 17.13
CA LYS A 15 10.17 -24.08 16.68
C LYS A 15 10.78 -24.11 15.28
N ILE A 16 11.98 -24.65 15.13
CA ILE A 16 12.80 -24.66 13.89
C ILE A 16 11.99 -25.08 12.65
N GLY A 17 10.94 -25.90 12.82
CA GLY A 17 10.01 -26.27 11.75
C GLY A 17 9.11 -25.15 11.21
N ARG A 18 9.00 -24.00 11.89
CA ARG A 18 8.20 -22.85 11.43
C ARG A 18 8.98 -21.88 10.54
N ILE A 19 10.32 -21.88 10.61
CA ILE A 19 11.16 -20.94 9.84
C ILE A 19 10.98 -21.09 8.32
N PRO A 20 11.02 -22.30 7.72
CA PRO A 20 10.83 -22.43 6.27
C PRO A 20 9.42 -22.04 5.83
N ALA A 21 8.40 -22.30 6.66
CA ALA A 21 7.03 -21.87 6.37
C ALA A 21 6.89 -20.34 6.41
N LEU A 22 7.54 -19.67 7.36
CA LEU A 22 7.59 -18.19 7.42
C LEU A 22 8.32 -17.60 6.21
N ILE A 23 9.45 -18.17 5.80
CA ILE A 23 10.20 -17.74 4.62
C ILE A 23 9.33 -17.89 3.36
N ALA A 24 8.68 -19.03 3.18
CA ALA A 24 7.77 -19.25 2.06
C ALA A 24 6.59 -18.26 2.08
N ALA A 25 6.02 -18.02 3.26
CA ALA A 25 4.96 -17.03 3.45
C ALA A 25 5.38 -15.62 3.05
N VAL A 26 6.54 -15.17 3.51
CA VAL A 26 7.10 -13.85 3.19
C VAL A 26 7.39 -13.76 1.68
N ALA A 27 7.92 -14.82 1.07
CA ALA A 27 8.19 -14.84 -0.37
C ALA A 27 6.90 -14.70 -1.19
N VAL A 28 5.85 -15.46 -0.87
CA VAL A 28 4.55 -15.39 -1.57
C VAL A 28 3.92 -14.00 -1.43
N VAL A 29 3.90 -13.46 -0.21
CA VAL A 29 3.36 -12.12 0.04
C VAL A 29 4.20 -11.05 -0.68
N GLY A 30 5.53 -11.18 -0.66
CA GLY A 30 6.45 -10.28 -1.35
C GLY A 30 6.22 -10.26 -2.86
N ILE A 31 6.04 -11.42 -3.49
CA ILE A 31 5.72 -11.53 -4.92
C ILE A 31 4.37 -10.86 -5.22
N ALA A 32 3.34 -11.12 -4.42
CA ALA A 32 2.02 -10.53 -4.61
C ALA A 32 2.06 -8.99 -4.48
N ILE A 33 2.78 -8.48 -3.49
CA ILE A 33 2.96 -7.03 -3.28
C ILE A 33 3.77 -6.42 -4.43
N GLY A 34 4.85 -7.08 -4.86
CA GLY A 34 5.67 -6.64 -6.00
C GLY A 34 4.88 -6.57 -7.29
N ALA A 35 4.06 -7.59 -7.59
CA ALA A 35 3.17 -7.58 -8.75
C ALA A 35 2.13 -6.45 -8.67
N ALA A 36 1.51 -6.25 -7.50
CA ALA A 36 0.57 -5.16 -7.27
C ALA A 36 1.23 -3.78 -7.44
N ALA A 37 2.44 -3.59 -6.92
CA ALA A 37 3.21 -2.36 -7.09
C ALA A 37 3.56 -2.12 -8.57
N GLY A 38 3.92 -3.16 -9.32
CA GLY A 38 4.13 -3.09 -10.77
C GLY A 38 2.88 -2.62 -11.52
N LEU A 39 1.70 -3.19 -11.19
CA LEU A 39 0.43 -2.76 -11.77
C LEU A 39 0.10 -1.29 -11.44
N LEU A 40 0.35 -0.85 -10.20
CA LEU A 40 0.19 0.56 -9.82
C LEU A 40 1.12 1.48 -10.59
N THR A 41 2.35 1.05 -10.87
CA THR A 41 3.31 1.81 -11.70
C THR A 41 2.82 1.91 -13.14
N LEU A 42 2.31 0.82 -13.72
CA LEU A 42 1.71 0.86 -15.06
C LEU A 42 0.50 1.80 -15.11
N MET A 43 -0.35 1.77 -14.10
CA MET A 43 -1.47 2.71 -13.97
C MET A 43 -0.98 4.16 -13.88
N LEU A 44 0.05 4.42 -13.08
CA LEU A 44 0.67 5.76 -12.97
C LEU A 44 1.09 6.27 -14.34
N TYR A 45 1.84 5.46 -15.11
CA TYR A 45 2.29 5.84 -16.46
C TYR A 45 1.13 6.13 -17.42
N GLN A 46 0.03 5.36 -17.32
CA GLN A 46 -1.15 5.64 -18.13
C GLN A 46 -1.81 6.97 -17.76
N VAL A 47 -1.93 7.27 -16.47
CA VAL A 47 -2.49 8.54 -16.01
C VAL A 47 -1.60 9.72 -16.42
N GLU A 48 -0.28 9.65 -16.25
CA GLU A 48 0.69 10.65 -16.69
C GLU A 48 0.58 10.90 -18.20
N ARG A 49 0.56 9.83 -18.99
CA ARG A 49 0.43 9.92 -20.44
C ARG A 49 -0.85 10.62 -20.87
N PHE A 50 -1.96 10.28 -20.25
CA PHE A 50 -3.26 10.86 -20.59
C PHE A 50 -3.39 12.30 -20.10
N ALA A 51 -3.07 12.55 -18.84
CA ALA A 51 -3.26 13.84 -18.19
C ALA A 51 -2.22 14.89 -18.62
N LEU A 52 -0.94 14.50 -18.59
CA LEU A 52 0.19 15.40 -18.84
C LEU A 52 0.80 15.24 -20.25
N GLY A 53 0.61 14.08 -20.89
CA GLY A 53 1.14 13.80 -22.22
C GLY A 53 2.61 13.39 -22.23
N TYR A 54 3.15 13.06 -21.08
CA TYR A 54 4.49 12.51 -20.93
C TYR A 54 4.48 11.28 -20.00
N ILE A 55 5.58 10.54 -19.94
CA ILE A 55 5.80 9.47 -18.97
C ILE A 55 7.14 9.75 -18.31
N GLU A 56 7.15 9.75 -16.97
CA GLU A 56 8.39 9.92 -16.22
C GLU A 56 9.36 8.79 -16.51
N ASN A 57 10.60 9.15 -16.87
CA ASN A 57 11.69 8.21 -17.15
C ASN A 57 13.04 8.79 -16.71
N ALA A 58 14.14 8.04 -16.91
CA ALA A 58 15.48 8.47 -16.50
C ALA A 58 15.96 9.76 -17.19
N HIS A 59 15.39 10.14 -18.34
CA HIS A 59 15.76 11.33 -19.10
C HIS A 59 14.83 12.51 -18.80
N GLU A 60 13.58 12.22 -18.43
CA GLU A 60 12.58 13.21 -18.07
C GLU A 60 12.01 12.88 -16.68
N SER A 61 12.64 13.45 -15.66
CA SER A 61 12.30 13.24 -14.24
C SER A 61 11.15 14.11 -13.75
N GLY A 62 10.41 14.76 -14.66
CA GLY A 62 9.26 15.60 -14.30
C GLY A 62 8.61 16.28 -15.49
N PRO A 63 7.45 16.94 -15.30
CA PRO A 63 6.66 17.54 -16.37
C PRO A 63 7.22 18.92 -16.83
N PHE A 64 8.55 19.06 -16.95
CA PHE A 64 9.18 20.34 -17.26
C PHE A 64 8.85 20.82 -18.67
N ASN A 65 8.70 19.91 -19.63
CA ASN A 65 8.37 20.20 -21.02
C ASN A 65 6.86 20.32 -21.29
N VAL A 66 6.02 20.04 -20.28
CA VAL A 66 4.57 20.14 -20.40
C VAL A 66 4.12 21.60 -20.24
N PRO A 67 3.28 22.16 -21.14
CA PRO A 67 2.78 23.51 -21.02
C PRO A 67 2.14 23.79 -19.64
N ALA A 68 2.42 24.97 -19.07
CA ALA A 68 1.95 25.33 -17.73
C ALA A 68 0.42 25.22 -17.58
N ILE A 69 -0.32 25.62 -18.62
CA ILE A 69 -1.78 25.55 -18.63
C ILE A 69 -2.27 24.11 -18.55
N ARG A 70 -1.64 23.16 -19.25
CA ARG A 70 -1.98 21.74 -19.21
C ARG A 70 -1.72 21.17 -17.81
N ARG A 71 -0.60 21.49 -17.19
CA ARG A 71 -0.27 21.10 -15.80
C ARG A 71 -1.30 21.62 -14.82
N ALA A 72 -1.66 22.93 -14.93
CA ALA A 72 -2.65 23.54 -14.05
C ALA A 72 -4.02 22.88 -14.19
N ILE A 73 -4.49 22.64 -15.41
CA ILE A 73 -5.77 21.95 -15.67
C ILE A 73 -5.72 20.52 -15.12
N SER A 74 -4.66 19.76 -15.41
CA SER A 74 -4.50 18.37 -14.97
C SER A 74 -4.59 18.26 -13.45
N VAL A 75 -3.81 19.06 -12.71
CA VAL A 75 -3.80 19.07 -11.25
C VAL A 75 -5.16 19.50 -10.68
N THR A 76 -5.77 20.55 -11.23
CA THR A 76 -7.05 21.07 -10.72
C THR A 76 -8.18 20.06 -10.94
N VAL A 77 -8.30 19.50 -12.13
CA VAL A 77 -9.32 18.50 -12.46
C VAL A 77 -9.06 17.22 -11.68
N GLY A 78 -7.81 16.75 -11.61
CA GLY A 78 -7.43 15.59 -10.84
C GLY A 78 -7.75 15.74 -9.35
N ALA A 79 -7.45 16.90 -8.77
CA ALA A 79 -7.78 17.22 -7.39
C ALA A 79 -9.30 17.25 -7.13
N ALA A 80 -10.08 17.84 -8.03
CA ALA A 80 -11.54 17.88 -7.92
C ALA A 80 -12.16 16.48 -7.96
N ILE A 81 -11.76 15.64 -8.91
CA ILE A 81 -12.20 14.25 -9.01
C ILE A 81 -11.83 13.47 -7.73
N ALA A 82 -10.60 13.61 -7.28
CA ALA A 82 -10.12 12.94 -6.09
C ALA A 82 -10.87 13.37 -4.83
N ALA A 83 -11.12 14.66 -4.68
CA ALA A 83 -11.87 15.21 -3.55
C ALA A 83 -13.29 14.65 -3.48
N VAL A 84 -13.98 14.56 -4.61
CA VAL A 84 -15.33 13.96 -4.68
C VAL A 84 -15.29 12.49 -4.30
N ILE A 85 -14.37 11.70 -4.87
CA ILE A 85 -14.27 10.26 -4.58
C ILE A 85 -13.90 10.03 -3.11
N TRP A 86 -12.94 10.79 -2.55
CA TRP A 86 -12.58 10.69 -1.14
C TRP A 86 -13.72 11.11 -0.21
N TRP A 87 -14.45 12.15 -0.58
CA TRP A 87 -15.63 12.56 0.18
C TRP A 87 -16.67 11.45 0.20
N LEU A 88 -17.00 10.85 -0.96
CA LEU A 88 -17.92 9.71 -1.05
C LEU A 88 -17.41 8.51 -0.25
N LEU A 89 -16.11 8.19 -0.36
CA LEU A 89 -15.52 7.07 0.36
C LEU A 89 -15.63 7.25 1.88
N ARG A 90 -15.39 8.46 2.37
CA ARG A 90 -15.43 8.77 3.81
C ARG A 90 -16.85 8.88 4.37
N THR A 91 -17.80 9.36 3.57
CA THR A 91 -19.18 9.58 4.03
C THR A 91 -20.09 8.38 3.84
N ARG A 92 -19.78 7.51 2.88
CA ARG A 92 -20.60 6.38 2.51
C ARG A 92 -20.02 5.02 2.90
N THR A 93 -18.76 4.96 3.34
CA THR A 93 -18.10 3.70 3.67
C THR A 93 -17.26 3.80 4.96
N THR A 94 -16.70 2.65 5.39
CA THR A 94 -15.76 2.60 6.52
C THR A 94 -14.43 3.25 6.14
N THR A 95 -13.90 4.10 7.02
CA THR A 95 -12.61 4.75 6.81
C THR A 95 -11.46 3.74 6.82
N VAL A 96 -10.52 3.90 5.89
CA VAL A 96 -9.31 3.08 5.83
C VAL A 96 -8.41 3.46 7.02
N PRO A 97 -8.06 2.50 7.90
CA PRO A 97 -7.14 2.78 9.00
C PRO A 97 -5.72 3.00 8.46
N SER A 98 -4.93 3.83 9.14
CA SER A 98 -3.51 4.00 8.79
C SER A 98 -2.75 2.68 8.94
N VAL A 99 -1.64 2.53 8.19
CA VAL A 99 -0.76 1.34 8.28
C VAL A 99 -0.32 1.08 9.73
N LYS A 100 -0.02 2.14 10.51
CA LYS A 100 0.33 2.01 11.93
C LYS A 100 -0.80 1.36 12.75
N LYS A 101 -2.04 1.75 12.52
CA LYS A 101 -3.21 1.13 13.17
C LYS A 101 -3.43 -0.30 12.68
N ALA A 102 -3.19 -0.57 11.40
CA ALA A 102 -3.28 -1.89 10.83
C ALA A 102 -2.27 -2.87 11.43
N VAL A 103 -1.01 -2.46 11.62
CA VAL A 103 0.01 -3.23 12.36
C VAL A 103 -0.40 -3.44 13.82
N GLY A 104 -1.12 -2.49 14.43
CA GLY A 104 -1.69 -2.60 15.76
C GLY A 104 -2.91 -3.52 15.87
N GLY A 105 -3.35 -4.18 14.77
CA GLY A 105 -4.48 -5.13 14.74
C GLY A 105 -5.77 -4.59 14.12
N ALA A 106 -5.83 -3.30 13.74
CA ALA A 106 -7.01 -2.76 13.06
C ALA A 106 -7.16 -3.37 11.66
N LEU A 107 -8.33 -3.90 11.35
CA LEU A 107 -8.61 -4.55 10.07
C LEU A 107 -8.72 -3.53 8.93
N MET A 108 -7.98 -3.75 7.85
CA MET A 108 -8.08 -2.95 6.63
C MET A 108 -9.22 -3.49 5.74
N PRO A 109 -10.26 -2.67 5.45
CA PRO A 109 -11.32 -3.06 4.54
C PRO A 109 -10.77 -3.12 3.10
N VAL A 110 -10.96 -4.25 2.40
CA VAL A 110 -10.30 -4.51 1.11
C VAL A 110 -10.70 -3.52 0.04
N TRP A 111 -12.00 -3.38 -0.19
CA TRP A 111 -12.53 -2.53 -1.26
C TRP A 111 -12.13 -1.06 -1.07
N GLN A 112 -12.32 -0.55 0.13
CA GLN A 112 -11.99 0.83 0.46
C GLN A 112 -10.49 1.10 0.35
N THR A 113 -9.64 0.15 0.77
CA THR A 113 -8.19 0.26 0.63
C THR A 113 -7.77 0.26 -0.83
N ILE A 114 -8.36 -0.61 -1.67
CA ILE A 114 -8.06 -0.64 -3.11
C ILE A 114 -8.44 0.70 -3.76
N VAL A 115 -9.65 1.20 -3.52
CA VAL A 115 -10.09 2.49 -4.08
C VAL A 115 -9.20 3.63 -3.59
N HIS A 116 -8.83 3.64 -2.31
CA HIS A 116 -7.95 4.65 -1.72
C HIS A 116 -6.56 4.65 -2.38
N VAL A 117 -5.97 3.47 -2.58
CA VAL A 117 -4.67 3.29 -3.23
C VAL A 117 -4.71 3.72 -4.70
N LEU A 118 -5.73 3.29 -5.45
CA LEU A 118 -5.89 3.69 -6.85
C LEU A 118 -6.05 5.20 -6.99
N LEU A 119 -6.79 5.81 -6.07
CA LEU A 119 -6.99 7.26 -6.05
C LEU A 119 -5.69 8.01 -5.74
N GLN A 120 -4.85 7.50 -4.82
CA GLN A 120 -3.53 8.06 -4.56
C GLN A 120 -2.65 8.06 -5.81
N ILE A 121 -2.59 6.93 -6.53
CA ILE A 121 -1.81 6.83 -7.78
C ILE A 121 -2.39 7.74 -8.87
N PHE A 122 -3.70 7.83 -8.98
CA PHE A 122 -4.36 8.75 -9.91
C PHE A 122 -3.95 10.21 -9.65
N ILE A 123 -3.99 10.65 -8.39
CA ILE A 123 -3.61 12.02 -8.01
C ILE A 123 -2.15 12.30 -8.34
N VAL A 124 -1.25 11.37 -8.02
CA VAL A 124 0.18 11.51 -8.37
C VAL A 124 0.36 11.63 -9.88
N GLY A 125 -0.30 10.78 -10.66
CA GLY A 125 -0.24 10.81 -12.12
C GLY A 125 -0.82 12.07 -12.76
N THR A 126 -1.72 12.80 -12.08
CA THR A 126 -2.18 14.13 -12.54
C THR A 126 -1.20 15.26 -12.24
N GLY A 127 -0.08 14.97 -11.57
CA GLY A 127 1.00 15.90 -11.28
C GLY A 127 1.01 16.47 -9.87
N MET A 128 0.23 15.92 -8.94
CA MET A 128 0.28 16.33 -7.53
C MET A 128 1.45 15.67 -6.81
N SER A 129 2.18 16.45 -6.01
CA SER A 129 3.31 15.99 -5.21
C SER A 129 2.85 15.33 -3.90
N ILE A 130 2.18 14.18 -4.02
CA ILE A 130 1.87 13.30 -2.90
C ILE A 130 2.76 12.07 -3.06
N GLY A 131 3.44 11.65 -1.99
CA GLY A 131 4.38 10.52 -2.07
C GLY A 131 3.72 9.24 -2.61
N ARG A 132 4.31 8.67 -3.63
CA ARG A 132 3.81 7.43 -4.28
C ARG A 132 4.14 6.15 -3.49
N GLU A 133 4.98 6.26 -2.47
CA GLU A 133 5.37 5.15 -1.59
C GLU A 133 4.26 4.71 -0.62
N VAL A 134 3.26 5.54 -0.37
CA VAL A 134 2.16 5.23 0.57
C VAL A 134 1.25 4.14 0.00
N ALA A 135 0.93 4.20 -1.29
CA ALA A 135 0.04 3.26 -1.95
C ALA A 135 0.52 1.79 -1.88
N PRO A 136 1.77 1.43 -2.24
CA PRO A 136 2.28 0.06 -2.08
C PRO A 136 2.35 -0.38 -0.61
N ARG A 137 2.62 0.55 0.31
CA ARG A 137 2.67 0.26 1.75
C ARG A 137 1.31 -0.10 2.32
N GLU A 138 0.24 0.59 1.92
CA GLU A 138 -1.13 0.28 2.31
C GLU A 138 -1.59 -1.08 1.74
N LEU A 139 -1.30 -1.36 0.47
CA LEU A 139 -1.55 -2.67 -0.12
C LEU A 139 -0.79 -3.78 0.60
N GLY A 140 0.50 -3.54 0.91
CA GLY A 140 1.32 -4.49 1.65
C GLY A 140 0.74 -4.82 3.02
N ALA A 141 0.29 -3.82 3.77
CA ALA A 141 -0.36 -4.02 5.06
C ALA A 141 -1.67 -4.82 4.94
N MET A 142 -2.49 -4.52 3.93
CA MET A 142 -3.74 -5.24 3.68
C MET A 142 -3.49 -6.70 3.28
N PHE A 143 -2.59 -6.97 2.34
CA PHE A 143 -2.25 -8.33 1.93
C PHE A 143 -1.61 -9.12 3.07
N GLY A 144 -0.67 -8.51 3.81
CA GLY A 144 -0.03 -9.13 4.96
C GLY A 144 -1.04 -9.58 6.02
N GLN A 145 -2.00 -8.71 6.37
CA GLN A 145 -3.07 -9.06 7.32
C GLN A 145 -3.96 -10.20 6.81
N ARG A 146 -4.29 -10.22 5.52
CA ARG A 146 -5.12 -11.28 4.94
C ARG A 146 -4.38 -12.60 4.92
N PHE A 147 -3.12 -12.58 4.51
CA PHE A 147 -2.28 -13.75 4.46
C PHE A 147 -2.04 -14.34 5.86
N ALA A 148 -1.69 -13.50 6.85
CA ALA A 148 -1.48 -13.94 8.23
C ALA A 148 -2.72 -14.65 8.81
N ARG A 149 -3.92 -14.13 8.53
CA ARG A 149 -5.17 -14.78 8.93
C ARG A 149 -5.45 -16.07 8.18
N TRP A 150 -5.11 -16.13 6.89
CA TRP A 150 -5.29 -17.35 6.10
C TRP A 150 -4.38 -18.49 6.55
N VAL A 151 -3.14 -18.18 6.92
CA VAL A 151 -2.16 -19.16 7.44
C VAL A 151 -2.33 -19.38 8.95
N ARG A 152 -3.26 -18.70 9.61
CA ARG A 152 -3.49 -18.77 11.07
C ARG A 152 -2.24 -18.46 11.89
N LEU A 153 -1.40 -17.55 11.41
CA LEU A 153 -0.27 -17.04 12.17
C LEU A 153 -0.78 -16.26 13.38
N ASP A 154 -0.16 -16.47 14.54
CA ASP A 154 -0.49 -15.71 15.75
C ASP A 154 -0.16 -14.21 15.53
N VAL A 155 -0.91 -13.34 16.22
CA VAL A 155 -0.74 -11.87 16.14
C VAL A 155 0.68 -11.44 16.53
N LYS A 156 1.37 -12.21 17.36
CA LYS A 156 2.78 -12.00 17.73
C LYS A 156 3.75 -12.19 16.56
N ASP A 157 3.44 -13.10 15.64
CA ASP A 157 4.28 -13.42 14.47
C ASP A 157 4.07 -12.40 13.31
N THR A 158 3.06 -11.54 13.42
CA THR A 158 2.73 -10.54 12.39
C THR A 158 3.18 -9.11 12.73
N ARG A 159 3.81 -8.93 13.89
CA ARG A 159 4.44 -7.68 14.31
C ARG A 159 5.95 -7.74 14.14
#